data_6e6169a7a4692c340381298c4fa0cad2
#
_entry.id   6e6169a7a4692c340381298c4fa0cad2
#
_cell.length_a   1.000
_cell.length_b   1.000
_cell.length_c   1.000
_cell.angle_alpha   90.00
_cell.angle_beta   90.00
_cell.angle_gamma   90.00
#
_symmetry.space_group_name_H-M   'P 1'
#
loop_
_entity.id
_entity.type
_entity.pdbx_description
1 polymer ?
#
loop_
_entity_poly.entity_id
_entity_poly.type
_entity_poly.pdbx_seq_one_letter_code
_entity_poly.pdbx_strand_id
1 'polypeptide(L)'
;MPINKDALKRYRVIDRLLADPNKDYTTKEICRLVNRECQPAVCLRMVQKDITAIAEEFGKELERNAAGRGTVRYKDQSSPVFYKELTGDEEEVLREALKTLGQFEGLDNFEWLGLLKKKLELDRPGSTSSPLISFSRNDTLQVPPTLLGRLFTAISRKKTIRITYTPFGKGGREITVYPYQLRQYNDRWFLIATPVGTEEFPYDADFIPNFALDRISEKFDYVEDMPYIDTPKDINLLFDDVVGVTIWKDKGVETIYFAVKPGSVDYIRTKFMHMTQFEIEGESADEFRKKYPSLADCAFFSIECRPNYELYSRFASYGANVILLEPTFMAEEMRKMMVAAAENYDTIARDRCKNPVQ
;
A
#
# COMPACT_ATOMS: atom_id res chain seq x y z
N MET A 1 -34.05 -5.96 11.26
CA MET A 1 -34.24 -5.57 12.68
C MET A 1 -32.93 -5.01 13.22
N PRO A 2 -32.92 -3.99 14.06
CA PRO A 2 -31.68 -3.56 14.71
C PRO A 2 -31.20 -4.68 15.61
N ILE A 3 -30.09 -5.31 15.26
CA ILE A 3 -29.48 -6.37 16.07
C ILE A 3 -28.90 -5.67 17.31
N ASN A 4 -29.51 -5.92 18.46
CA ASN A 4 -28.98 -5.49 19.75
C ASN A 4 -27.60 -6.13 19.93
N LYS A 5 -26.58 -5.37 20.36
CA LYS A 5 -25.21 -5.86 20.60
C LYS A 5 -25.18 -7.12 21.48
N ASP A 6 -26.09 -7.24 22.42
CA ASP A 6 -26.20 -8.40 23.31
C ASP A 6 -26.78 -9.64 22.61
N ALA A 7 -27.67 -9.47 21.61
CA ALA A 7 -28.16 -10.55 20.79
C ALA A 7 -27.04 -11.15 19.91
N LEU A 8 -26.20 -10.32 19.30
CA LEU A 8 -25.08 -10.78 18.48
C LEU A 8 -24.06 -11.62 19.27
N LYS A 9 -23.77 -11.24 20.52
CA LYS A 9 -22.90 -12.05 21.38
C LYS A 9 -23.49 -13.45 21.62
N ARG A 10 -24.79 -13.53 21.90
CA ARG A 10 -25.48 -14.82 22.09
C ARG A 10 -25.49 -15.65 20.82
N TYR A 11 -25.74 -15.02 19.69
CA TYR A 11 -25.77 -15.68 18.38
C TYR A 11 -24.41 -16.34 18.07
N ARG A 12 -23.31 -15.69 18.35
CA ARG A 12 -21.96 -16.27 18.19
C ARG A 12 -21.72 -17.51 19.06
N VAL A 13 -22.17 -17.48 20.31
CA VAL A 13 -22.03 -18.63 21.23
C VAL A 13 -22.93 -19.78 20.76
N ILE A 14 -24.17 -19.49 20.36
CA ILE A 14 -25.10 -20.49 19.84
C ILE A 14 -24.56 -21.13 18.57
N ASP A 15 -24.09 -20.33 17.61
CA ASP A 15 -23.53 -20.78 16.33
C ASP A 15 -22.39 -21.76 16.54
N ARG A 16 -21.41 -21.39 17.41
CA ARG A 16 -20.29 -22.25 17.76
C ARG A 16 -20.73 -23.61 18.32
N LEU A 17 -21.74 -23.62 19.18
CA LEU A 17 -22.25 -24.82 19.80
C LEU A 17 -23.05 -25.70 18.82
N LEU A 18 -23.77 -25.09 17.88
CA LEU A 18 -24.52 -25.83 16.85
C LEU A 18 -23.61 -26.41 15.76
N ALA A 19 -22.44 -25.81 15.57
CA ALA A 19 -21.43 -26.24 14.59
C ALA A 19 -20.36 -27.18 15.16
N ASP A 20 -20.37 -27.49 16.46
CA ASP A 20 -19.38 -28.34 17.10
C ASP A 20 -19.47 -29.79 16.56
N PRO A 21 -18.45 -30.29 15.83
CA PRO A 21 -18.49 -31.64 15.25
C PRO A 21 -18.32 -32.76 16.26
N ASN A 22 -17.82 -32.43 17.47
CA ASN A 22 -17.49 -33.42 18.48
C ASN A 22 -18.62 -33.66 19.48
N LYS A 23 -19.59 -32.75 19.56
CA LYS A 23 -20.66 -32.85 20.57
C LYS A 23 -21.96 -32.18 20.13
N ASP A 24 -23.06 -32.91 20.29
CA ASP A 24 -24.40 -32.37 20.16
C ASP A 24 -24.89 -31.86 21.54
N TYR A 25 -25.47 -30.69 21.55
CA TYR A 25 -25.94 -30.03 22.76
C TYR A 25 -27.46 -30.02 22.82
N THR A 26 -27.99 -30.24 24.00
CA THR A 26 -29.43 -30.00 24.24
C THR A 26 -29.65 -28.46 24.34
N THR A 27 -30.86 -28.02 24.00
CA THR A 27 -31.21 -26.60 24.15
C THR A 27 -31.00 -26.06 25.56
N LYS A 28 -31.15 -26.93 26.59
CA LYS A 28 -30.88 -26.58 27.99
C LYS A 28 -29.39 -26.37 28.25
N GLU A 29 -28.52 -27.18 27.68
CA GLU A 29 -27.07 -27.02 27.77
C GLU A 29 -26.63 -25.76 27.06
N ILE A 30 -27.15 -25.51 25.85
CA ILE A 30 -26.88 -24.25 25.09
C ILE A 30 -27.28 -23.04 25.94
N CYS A 31 -28.47 -23.06 26.56
CA CYS A 31 -28.93 -21.96 27.41
C CYS A 31 -28.01 -21.74 28.62
N ARG A 32 -27.51 -22.81 29.24
CA ARG A 32 -26.57 -22.71 30.37
C ARG A 32 -25.24 -22.11 29.93
N LEU A 33 -24.70 -22.55 28.79
CA LEU A 33 -23.44 -22.04 28.23
C LEU A 33 -23.54 -20.60 27.78
N VAL A 34 -24.64 -20.23 27.10
CA VAL A 34 -24.92 -18.82 26.72
C VAL A 34 -24.97 -17.92 27.96
N ASN A 35 -25.64 -18.33 29.02
CA ASN A 35 -25.73 -17.55 30.27
C ASN A 35 -24.44 -17.47 31.06
N ARG A 36 -23.50 -18.39 30.81
CA ARG A 36 -22.17 -18.35 31.39
C ARG A 36 -21.26 -17.32 30.66
N GLU A 37 -21.41 -17.18 29.35
CA GLU A 37 -20.56 -16.34 28.52
C GLU A 37 -21.17 -14.96 28.20
N CYS A 38 -22.49 -14.82 28.30
CA CYS A 38 -23.21 -13.61 27.94
C CYS A 38 -24.01 -13.05 29.12
N GLN A 39 -24.04 -11.72 29.25
CA GLN A 39 -24.87 -11.00 30.20
C GLN A 39 -25.69 -9.94 29.45
N PRO A 40 -26.94 -9.67 29.83
CA PRO A 40 -27.71 -10.31 30.92
C PRO A 40 -28.16 -11.73 30.61
N ALA A 41 -28.40 -12.54 31.63
CA ALA A 41 -28.89 -13.90 31.47
C ALA A 41 -30.27 -13.96 30.80
N VAL A 42 -30.47 -14.94 29.93
CA VAL A 42 -31.68 -15.14 29.14
C VAL A 42 -32.38 -16.46 29.46
N CYS A 43 -33.68 -16.50 29.25
CA CYS A 43 -34.46 -17.72 29.49
C CYS A 43 -34.33 -18.69 28.31
N LEU A 44 -34.65 -19.96 28.55
CA LEU A 44 -34.63 -21.03 27.57
C LEU A 44 -35.43 -20.71 26.28
N ARG A 45 -36.60 -20.08 26.46
CA ARG A 45 -37.46 -19.67 25.33
C ARG A 45 -36.79 -18.64 24.43
N MET A 46 -35.97 -17.73 24.99
CA MET A 46 -35.21 -16.77 24.22
C MET A 46 -34.13 -17.46 23.40
N VAL A 47 -33.39 -18.40 24.00
CA VAL A 47 -32.35 -19.18 23.29
C VAL A 47 -32.98 -20.02 22.16
N GLN A 48 -34.15 -20.60 22.36
CA GLN A 48 -34.89 -21.31 21.31
C GLN A 48 -35.27 -20.40 20.14
N LYS A 49 -35.69 -19.15 20.44
CA LYS A 49 -35.97 -18.16 19.40
C LYS A 49 -34.70 -17.74 18.68
N ASP A 50 -33.61 -17.53 19.40
CA ASP A 50 -32.31 -17.16 18.85
C ASP A 50 -31.80 -18.27 17.89
N ILE A 51 -31.88 -19.56 18.28
CA ILE A 51 -31.52 -20.71 17.43
C ILE A 51 -32.36 -20.71 16.12
N THR A 52 -33.65 -20.51 16.23
CA THR A 52 -34.54 -20.49 15.05
C THR A 52 -34.24 -19.27 14.16
N ALA A 53 -34.05 -18.10 14.77
CA ALA A 53 -33.72 -16.86 14.05
C ALA A 53 -32.41 -16.99 13.27
N ILE A 54 -31.35 -17.55 13.88
CA ILE A 54 -30.07 -17.78 13.20
C ILE A 54 -30.29 -18.73 12.00
N ALA A 55 -31.03 -19.83 12.18
CA ALA A 55 -31.26 -20.78 11.13
C ALA A 55 -32.03 -20.18 9.94
N GLU A 56 -33.09 -19.42 10.22
CA GLU A 56 -33.92 -18.77 9.19
C GLU A 56 -33.18 -17.62 8.48
N GLU A 57 -32.52 -16.75 9.24
CA GLU A 57 -31.82 -15.55 8.70
C GLU A 57 -30.63 -15.92 7.81
N PHE A 58 -29.90 -16.99 8.18
CA PHE A 58 -28.69 -17.43 7.47
C PHE A 58 -28.88 -18.70 6.64
N GLY A 59 -30.11 -19.17 6.47
CA GLY A 59 -30.42 -20.31 5.63
C GLY A 59 -29.80 -21.63 6.10
N LYS A 60 -29.66 -21.85 7.42
CA LYS A 60 -29.08 -23.06 7.99
C LYS A 60 -30.16 -24.10 8.29
N GLU A 61 -29.93 -25.32 7.85
CA GLU A 61 -30.77 -26.46 8.23
C GLU A 61 -30.38 -26.98 9.62
N LEU A 62 -31.40 -27.14 10.48
CA LEU A 62 -31.23 -27.70 11.82
C LEU A 62 -31.63 -29.18 11.85
N GLU A 63 -30.76 -30.00 12.43
CA GLU A 63 -31.09 -31.36 12.76
C GLU A 63 -31.39 -31.46 14.27
N ARG A 64 -32.53 -32.02 14.62
CA ARG A 64 -33.00 -32.19 16.00
C ARG A 64 -33.02 -33.63 16.41
N ASN A 65 -32.62 -33.91 17.64
CA ASN A 65 -32.60 -35.27 18.22
C ASN A 65 -31.65 -36.26 17.54
N ALA A 66 -30.64 -35.81 16.81
CA ALA A 66 -29.68 -36.65 16.12
C ALA A 66 -28.89 -37.57 17.08
N ALA A 67 -28.38 -37.01 18.17
CA ALA A 67 -27.58 -37.72 19.17
C ALA A 67 -28.37 -37.99 20.48
N GLY A 68 -29.70 -37.72 20.51
CA GLY A 68 -30.52 -37.95 21.69
C GLY A 68 -31.64 -36.93 21.84
N ARG A 69 -32.61 -37.21 22.69
CA ARG A 69 -33.82 -36.38 22.88
C ARG A 69 -33.47 -34.97 23.35
N GLY A 70 -33.86 -33.98 22.58
CA GLY A 70 -33.70 -32.56 22.87
C GLY A 70 -32.36 -31.95 22.39
N THR A 71 -31.53 -32.69 21.69
CA THR A 71 -30.33 -32.16 21.04
C THR A 71 -30.67 -31.38 19.77
N VAL A 72 -29.86 -30.38 19.45
CA VAL A 72 -29.97 -29.56 18.22
C VAL A 72 -28.58 -29.24 17.72
N ARG A 73 -28.40 -29.37 16.39
CA ARG A 73 -27.16 -29.03 15.70
C ARG A 73 -27.46 -28.53 14.29
N TYR A 74 -26.46 -27.96 13.61
CA TYR A 74 -26.56 -27.76 12.18
C TYR A 74 -26.45 -29.10 11.45
N LYS A 75 -27.20 -29.28 10.38
CA LYS A 75 -27.10 -30.43 9.49
C LYS A 75 -25.72 -30.47 8.81
N ASP A 76 -25.23 -29.31 8.41
CA ASP A 76 -23.88 -29.08 7.96
C ASP A 76 -23.09 -28.29 9.04
N GLN A 77 -22.30 -29.02 9.83
CA GLN A 77 -21.50 -28.47 10.92
C GLN A 77 -20.19 -27.84 10.44
N SER A 78 -19.76 -28.12 9.19
CA SER A 78 -18.51 -27.58 8.63
C SER A 78 -18.58 -26.10 8.26
N SER A 79 -19.80 -25.52 8.26
CA SER A 79 -20.06 -24.16 7.82
C SER A 79 -20.83 -23.35 8.87
N PRO A 80 -20.21 -22.96 10.01
CA PRO A 80 -20.83 -22.05 10.96
C PRO A 80 -21.10 -20.67 10.33
N VAL A 81 -22.02 -19.91 10.96
CA VAL A 81 -22.40 -18.56 10.48
C VAL A 81 -21.40 -17.51 10.91
N PHE A 82 -21.05 -17.53 12.19
CA PHE A 82 -20.20 -16.48 12.80
C PHE A 82 -18.80 -16.99 13.16
N TYR A 83 -18.59 -18.29 13.15
CA TYR A 83 -17.36 -18.95 13.56
C TYR A 83 -16.92 -19.91 12.46
N LYS A 84 -16.27 -19.39 11.46
CA LYS A 84 -15.52 -20.22 10.52
C LYS A 84 -14.11 -20.35 11.10
N GLU A 85 -13.74 -21.54 11.58
CA GLU A 85 -12.35 -21.85 11.82
C GLU A 85 -11.59 -21.69 10.50
N LEU A 86 -10.51 -20.94 10.53
CA LEU A 86 -9.64 -20.84 9.37
C LEU A 86 -9.10 -22.24 9.08
N THR A 87 -9.16 -22.66 7.82
CA THR A 87 -8.41 -23.83 7.37
C THR A 87 -6.92 -23.57 7.59
N GLY A 88 -6.12 -24.62 7.68
CA GLY A 88 -4.67 -24.49 7.83
C GLY A 88 -4.04 -23.55 6.80
N ASP A 89 -4.52 -23.64 5.55
CA ASP A 89 -4.06 -22.79 4.44
C ASP A 89 -4.50 -21.34 4.62
N GLU A 90 -5.77 -21.09 5.03
CA GLU A 90 -6.28 -19.73 5.32
C GLU A 90 -5.53 -19.10 6.52
N GLU A 91 -5.21 -19.89 7.53
CA GLU A 91 -4.43 -19.45 8.69
C GLU A 91 -3.00 -19.07 8.29
N GLU A 92 -2.36 -19.87 7.41
CA GLU A 92 -1.02 -19.58 6.90
C GLU A 92 -0.99 -18.31 6.05
N VAL A 93 -1.95 -18.14 5.14
CA VAL A 93 -2.09 -16.90 4.34
C VAL A 93 -2.32 -15.70 5.24
N LEU A 94 -3.20 -15.80 6.25
CA LEU A 94 -3.43 -14.71 7.21
C LEU A 94 -2.18 -14.42 8.02
N ARG A 95 -1.43 -15.43 8.41
CA ARG A 95 -0.16 -15.33 9.14
C ARG A 95 0.89 -14.57 8.33
N GLU A 96 1.05 -14.89 7.05
CA GLU A 96 1.97 -14.19 6.14
C GLU A 96 1.51 -12.76 5.86
N ALA A 97 0.22 -12.52 5.69
CA ALA A 97 -0.34 -11.17 5.57
C ALA A 97 -0.05 -10.31 6.81
N LEU A 98 -0.18 -10.88 8.01
CA LEU A 98 0.12 -10.20 9.27
C LEU A 98 1.61 -9.95 9.46
N LYS A 99 2.49 -10.83 8.98
CA LYS A 99 3.93 -10.57 8.95
C LYS A 99 4.26 -9.40 8.03
N THR A 100 3.63 -9.36 6.85
CA THR A 100 3.79 -8.25 5.90
C THR A 100 3.28 -6.93 6.50
N LEU A 101 2.14 -6.95 7.18
CA LEU A 101 1.62 -5.79 7.92
C LEU A 101 2.46 -5.45 9.17
N GLY A 102 3.29 -6.37 9.65
CA GLY A 102 4.20 -6.14 10.76
C GLY A 102 5.19 -4.98 10.54
N GLN A 103 5.42 -4.60 9.28
CA GLN A 103 6.18 -3.38 8.96
C GLN A 103 5.54 -2.08 9.49
N PHE A 104 4.26 -2.12 9.81
CA PHE A 104 3.51 -1.01 10.40
C PHE A 104 3.33 -1.16 11.93
N GLU A 105 3.97 -2.16 12.54
CA GLU A 105 3.95 -2.36 13.99
C GLU A 105 4.63 -1.17 14.69
N GLY A 106 3.97 -0.64 15.73
CA GLY A 106 4.41 0.56 16.43
C GLY A 106 3.83 1.86 15.88
N LEU A 107 3.01 1.82 14.83
CA LEU A 107 2.22 2.98 14.44
C LEU A 107 1.01 3.13 15.37
N ASP A 108 0.75 4.35 15.84
CA ASP A 108 -0.51 4.70 16.48
C ASP A 108 -1.66 4.26 15.56
N ASN A 109 -2.70 3.64 16.09
CA ASN A 109 -3.82 2.98 15.39
C ASN A 109 -3.54 1.58 14.79
N PHE A 110 -2.34 1.04 14.87
CA PHE A 110 -2.05 -0.36 14.51
C PHE A 110 -1.81 -1.24 15.75
N GLU A 111 -2.14 -0.76 16.96
CA GLU A 111 -2.07 -1.53 18.23
C GLU A 111 -2.84 -2.85 18.15
N TRP A 112 -3.94 -2.86 17.37
CA TRP A 112 -4.73 -4.06 17.13
C TRP A 112 -3.93 -5.16 16.42
N LEU A 113 -2.87 -4.81 15.66
CA LEU A 113 -2.02 -5.78 14.97
C LEU A 113 -1.26 -6.67 15.98
N GLY A 114 -0.72 -6.07 17.04
CA GLY A 114 -0.10 -6.81 18.14
C GLY A 114 -1.10 -7.70 18.89
N LEU A 115 -2.33 -7.21 19.10
CA LEU A 115 -3.40 -8.01 19.69
C LEU A 115 -3.82 -9.17 18.78
N LEU A 116 -3.85 -8.95 17.47
CA LEU A 116 -4.21 -9.97 16.49
C LEU A 116 -3.11 -11.03 16.38
N LYS A 117 -1.83 -10.62 16.35
CA LYS A 117 -0.68 -11.53 16.40
C LYS A 117 -0.73 -12.42 17.65
N LYS A 118 -1.00 -11.86 18.84
CA LYS A 118 -1.18 -12.62 20.08
C LYS A 118 -2.35 -13.61 19.99
N LYS A 119 -3.48 -13.20 19.44
CA LYS A 119 -4.66 -14.09 19.28
C LYS A 119 -4.41 -15.26 18.34
N LEU A 120 -3.59 -15.05 17.32
CA LEU A 120 -3.20 -16.09 16.35
C LEU A 120 -1.95 -16.86 16.82
N GLU A 121 -1.49 -16.64 18.06
CA GLU A 121 -0.31 -17.29 18.63
C GLU A 121 0.96 -17.14 17.77
N LEU A 122 1.07 -16.04 17.03
CA LEU A 122 2.21 -15.75 16.16
C LEU A 122 3.48 -15.39 16.94
N ASP A 123 3.34 -14.97 18.21
CA ASP A 123 4.43 -14.59 19.11
C ASP A 123 4.92 -15.76 19.97
N ARG A 124 4.81 -17.01 19.54
CA ARG A 124 5.39 -18.15 20.31
C ARG A 124 6.90 -17.98 20.41
N PRO A 125 7.48 -17.98 21.63
CA PRO A 125 8.93 -17.99 21.80
C PRO A 125 9.49 -19.26 21.14
N GLY A 126 10.31 -19.11 20.11
CA GLY A 126 10.92 -20.23 19.38
C GLY A 126 10.61 -20.30 17.89
N SER A 127 9.66 -19.52 17.35
CA SER A 127 9.44 -19.41 15.90
C SER A 127 10.35 -18.35 15.27
N THR A 128 11.66 -18.46 15.46
CA THR A 128 12.66 -17.69 14.71
C THR A 128 12.90 -18.30 13.32
N SER A 129 11.85 -18.60 12.58
CA SER A 129 12.04 -18.85 11.15
C SER A 129 12.23 -17.50 10.49
N SER A 130 13.35 -17.34 9.78
CA SER A 130 13.53 -16.22 8.84
C SER A 130 12.29 -16.09 7.98
N PRO A 131 11.80 -14.89 7.70
CA PRO A 131 10.61 -14.73 6.89
C PRO A 131 10.82 -15.44 5.56
N LEU A 132 9.87 -16.27 5.14
CA LEU A 132 9.92 -16.96 3.84
C LEU A 132 9.92 -15.97 2.68
N ILE A 133 9.36 -14.77 2.90
CA ILE A 133 9.33 -13.66 1.96
C ILE A 133 10.07 -12.49 2.63
N SER A 134 11.10 -11.98 1.98
CA SER A 134 11.81 -10.78 2.44
C SER A 134 11.68 -9.66 1.40
N PHE A 135 11.47 -8.45 1.89
CA PHE A 135 11.53 -7.24 1.07
C PHE A 135 12.85 -6.53 1.37
N SER A 136 13.61 -6.20 0.31
CA SER A 136 14.79 -5.36 0.47
C SER A 136 14.36 -3.97 0.93
N ARG A 137 14.87 -3.50 2.06
CA ARG A 137 14.58 -2.18 2.62
C ARG A 137 15.86 -1.37 2.72
N ASN A 138 15.73 -0.08 2.49
CA ASN A 138 16.78 0.86 2.84
C ASN A 138 16.56 1.33 4.29
N ASP A 139 17.14 0.60 5.25
CA ASP A 139 16.98 0.86 6.68
C ASP A 139 17.49 2.24 7.13
N THR A 140 18.22 2.95 6.26
CA THR A 140 18.79 4.25 6.57
C THR A 140 17.79 5.42 6.47
N LEU A 141 16.64 5.21 5.86
CA LEU A 141 15.60 6.21 5.66
C LEU A 141 14.35 5.95 6.53
N GLN A 142 14.55 5.56 7.78
CA GLN A 142 13.44 5.31 8.69
C GLN A 142 12.72 6.61 9.05
N VAL A 143 11.46 6.70 8.64
CA VAL A 143 10.53 7.70 9.16
C VAL A 143 10.11 7.24 10.55
N PRO A 144 10.11 8.12 11.58
CA PRO A 144 9.60 7.75 12.88
C PRO A 144 8.18 7.15 12.77
N PRO A 145 7.94 5.97 13.34
CA PRO A 145 6.61 5.35 13.30
C PRO A 145 5.51 6.27 13.83
N THR A 146 5.83 7.05 14.87
CA THR A 146 4.94 8.07 15.47
C THR A 146 4.48 9.12 14.44
N LEU A 147 5.38 9.64 13.60
CA LEU A 147 5.03 10.59 12.55
C LEU A 147 4.07 9.97 11.53
N LEU A 148 4.38 8.76 11.07
CA LEU A 148 3.56 8.06 10.09
C LEU A 148 2.14 7.79 10.64
N GLY A 149 2.03 7.31 11.88
CA GLY A 149 0.75 7.04 12.54
C GLY A 149 -0.10 8.29 12.75
N ARG A 150 0.52 9.40 13.17
CA ARG A 150 -0.15 10.69 13.33
C ARG A 150 -0.66 11.24 12.00
N LEU A 151 0.14 11.16 10.93
CA LEU A 151 -0.28 11.56 9.58
C LEU A 151 -1.42 10.68 9.06
N PHE A 152 -1.34 9.37 9.26
CA PHE A 152 -2.44 8.46 8.93
C PHE A 152 -3.74 8.86 9.64
N THR A 153 -3.66 9.20 10.93
CA THR A 153 -4.81 9.67 11.72
C THR A 153 -5.37 10.98 11.17
N ALA A 154 -4.50 11.93 10.80
CA ALA A 154 -4.90 13.22 10.23
C ALA A 154 -5.67 13.02 8.92
N ILE A 155 -5.18 12.15 8.03
CA ILE A 155 -5.82 11.81 6.76
C ILE A 155 -7.17 11.12 7.00
N SER A 156 -7.19 10.07 7.82
CA SER A 156 -8.40 9.28 8.08
C SER A 156 -9.53 10.10 8.72
N ARG A 157 -9.16 11.09 9.53
CA ARG A 157 -10.12 11.99 10.20
C ARG A 157 -10.36 13.27 9.43
N LYS A 158 -9.79 13.43 8.26
CA LYS A 158 -9.88 14.63 7.43
C LYS A 158 -9.58 15.90 8.24
N LYS A 159 -8.40 15.95 8.84
CA LYS A 159 -7.94 17.08 9.66
C LYS A 159 -6.90 17.91 8.93
N THR A 160 -7.09 19.23 8.94
CA THR A 160 -6.08 20.20 8.50
C THR A 160 -4.91 20.19 9.48
N ILE A 161 -3.68 20.17 8.97
CA ILE A 161 -2.47 20.12 9.79
C ILE A 161 -1.47 21.20 9.39
N ARG A 162 -0.66 21.63 10.37
CA ARG A 162 0.47 22.55 10.18
C ARG A 162 1.75 21.77 10.40
N ILE A 163 2.54 21.60 9.34
CA ILE A 163 3.80 20.88 9.32
C ILE A 163 4.98 21.87 9.22
N THR A 164 6.11 21.55 9.85
CA THR A 164 7.40 22.20 9.56
C THR A 164 8.12 21.35 8.53
N TYR A 165 8.32 21.89 7.33
CA TYR A 165 8.99 21.23 6.22
C TYR A 165 10.34 21.88 5.91
N THR A 166 11.40 21.07 5.83
CA THR A 166 12.77 21.52 5.61
C THR A 166 13.32 20.93 4.30
N PRO A 167 13.15 21.60 3.14
CA PRO A 167 13.74 21.14 1.89
C PRO A 167 15.28 21.11 1.98
N PHE A 168 15.92 20.22 1.25
CA PHE A 168 17.39 20.15 1.22
C PHE A 168 18.00 21.49 0.78
N GLY A 169 19.01 21.94 1.50
CA GLY A 169 19.71 23.20 1.24
C GLY A 169 18.91 24.48 1.53
N LYS A 170 17.73 24.37 2.18
CA LYS A 170 16.88 25.52 2.54
C LYS A 170 16.50 25.45 4.02
N GLY A 171 16.14 26.61 4.58
CA GLY A 171 15.57 26.69 5.94
C GLY A 171 14.23 26.02 6.06
N GLY A 172 13.92 25.52 7.26
CA GLY A 172 12.60 24.99 7.59
C GLY A 172 11.54 26.09 7.53
N ARG A 173 10.34 25.74 7.04
CA ARG A 173 9.17 26.62 7.00
C ARG A 173 7.92 25.90 7.48
N GLU A 174 7.04 26.62 8.14
CA GLU A 174 5.73 26.12 8.50
C GLU A 174 4.79 26.19 7.27
N ILE A 175 4.07 25.13 7.04
CA ILE A 175 3.11 25.03 5.95
C ILE A 175 1.84 24.37 6.52
N THR A 176 0.70 25.03 6.36
CA THR A 176 -0.60 24.42 6.65
C THR A 176 -1.08 23.69 5.40
N VAL A 177 -1.50 22.44 5.56
CA VAL A 177 -1.88 21.58 4.44
C VAL A 177 -3.15 20.77 4.72
N TYR A 178 -3.85 20.41 3.65
CA TYR A 178 -4.90 19.40 3.62
C TYR A 178 -4.27 18.06 3.21
N PRO A 179 -4.05 17.11 4.14
CA PRO A 179 -3.39 15.86 3.85
C PRO A 179 -4.37 14.86 3.22
N TYR A 180 -3.98 14.21 2.13
CA TYR A 180 -4.85 13.29 1.39
C TYR A 180 -4.39 11.83 1.42
N GLN A 181 -3.07 11.58 1.22
CA GLN A 181 -2.55 10.23 1.10
C GLN A 181 -1.10 10.14 1.59
N LEU A 182 -0.74 8.98 2.16
CA LEU A 182 0.65 8.56 2.34
C LEU A 182 1.04 7.63 1.20
N ARG A 183 2.12 7.96 0.49
CA ARG A 183 2.62 7.18 -0.64
C ARG A 183 4.07 6.79 -0.43
N GLN A 184 4.37 5.51 -0.66
CA GLN A 184 5.75 5.03 -0.66
C GLN A 184 6.26 4.88 -2.09
N TYR A 185 7.48 5.36 -2.34
CA TYR A 185 8.19 5.14 -3.59
C TYR A 185 9.70 5.06 -3.31
N ASN A 186 10.35 4.04 -3.83
CA ASN A 186 11.79 3.80 -3.71
C ASN A 186 12.28 3.95 -2.25
N ASP A 187 11.62 3.20 -1.34
CA ASP A 187 11.85 3.16 0.12
C ASP A 187 11.68 4.48 0.88
N ARG A 188 11.19 5.53 0.22
CA ARG A 188 10.88 6.82 0.85
C ARG A 188 9.37 7.04 0.93
N TRP A 189 8.92 7.58 2.06
CA TRP A 189 7.53 7.96 2.27
C TRP A 189 7.28 9.43 1.93
N PHE A 190 6.13 9.69 1.37
CA PHE A 190 5.66 11.02 0.97
C PHE A 190 4.24 11.26 1.49
N LEU A 191 4.00 12.47 1.97
CA LEU A 191 2.67 13.01 2.21
C LEU A 191 2.21 13.72 0.95
N ILE A 192 1.10 13.29 0.39
CA ILE A 192 0.40 13.96 -0.71
C ILE A 192 -0.63 14.89 -0.09
N ALA A 193 -0.48 16.19 -0.32
CA ALA A 193 -1.28 17.21 0.35
C ALA A 193 -1.33 18.51 -0.46
N THR A 194 -2.40 19.29 -0.31
CA THR A 194 -2.47 20.65 -0.89
C THR A 194 -2.22 21.69 0.20
N PRO A 195 -1.30 22.65 -0.02
CA PRO A 195 -1.13 23.78 0.89
C PRO A 195 -2.41 24.61 0.98
N VAL A 196 -2.73 25.03 2.20
CA VAL A 196 -3.76 26.04 2.42
C VAL A 196 -3.31 27.35 1.79
N GLY A 197 -4.20 28.00 1.05
CA GLY A 197 -3.90 29.29 0.43
C GLY A 197 -3.56 30.37 1.47
N THR A 198 -2.67 31.28 1.08
CA THR A 198 -2.34 32.51 1.79
C THR A 198 -2.65 33.70 0.87
N GLU A 199 -2.58 34.92 1.38
CA GLU A 199 -2.75 36.12 0.54
C GLU A 199 -1.71 36.17 -0.60
N GLU A 200 -0.46 35.76 -0.30
CA GLU A 200 0.63 35.74 -1.29
C GLU A 200 0.55 34.56 -2.25
N PHE A 201 0.08 33.42 -1.78
CA PHE A 201 -0.06 32.18 -2.55
C PHE A 201 -1.48 31.63 -2.36
N PRO A 202 -2.46 32.04 -3.21
CA PRO A 202 -3.84 31.57 -3.09
C PRO A 202 -3.95 30.03 -3.18
N TYR A 203 -5.00 29.50 -2.55
CA TYR A 203 -5.33 28.08 -2.65
C TYR A 203 -5.49 27.67 -4.13
N ASP A 204 -4.82 26.59 -4.49
CA ASP A 204 -4.87 26.00 -5.82
C ASP A 204 -5.22 24.50 -5.71
N ALA A 205 -6.45 24.14 -6.03
CA ALA A 205 -6.93 22.74 -5.99
C ALA A 205 -6.18 21.84 -6.96
N ASP A 206 -5.54 22.39 -7.98
CA ASP A 206 -4.76 21.65 -8.96
C ASP A 206 -3.30 21.42 -8.52
N PHE A 207 -2.87 22.15 -7.50
CA PHE A 207 -1.53 21.98 -6.93
C PHE A 207 -1.53 20.99 -5.76
N ILE A 208 -1.17 19.75 -6.05
CA ILE A 208 -1.09 18.66 -5.06
C ILE A 208 0.37 18.18 -4.99
N PRO A 209 1.23 18.91 -4.28
CA PRO A 209 2.63 18.53 -4.13
C PRO A 209 2.80 17.31 -3.21
N ASN A 210 3.97 16.69 -3.30
CA ASN A 210 4.43 15.69 -2.36
C ASN A 210 5.41 16.32 -1.35
N PHE A 211 5.32 15.87 -0.10
CA PHE A 211 6.24 16.24 0.97
C PHE A 211 6.94 14.97 1.48
N ALA A 212 8.24 14.88 1.27
CA ALA A 212 9.01 13.74 1.77
C ALA A 212 9.01 13.75 3.30
N LEU A 213 8.63 12.62 3.93
CA LEU A 213 8.43 12.55 5.37
C LEU A 213 9.73 12.75 6.17
N ASP A 214 10.86 12.34 5.61
CA ASP A 214 12.20 12.57 6.19
C ASP A 214 12.57 14.05 6.31
N ARG A 215 11.77 14.95 5.74
CA ARG A 215 11.92 16.41 5.80
C ARG A 215 10.80 17.10 6.55
N ILE A 216 9.85 16.35 7.11
CA ILE A 216 8.79 16.85 7.98
C ILE A 216 9.27 16.68 9.43
N SER A 217 9.12 17.73 10.25
CA SER A 217 9.36 17.61 11.69
C SER A 217 8.42 16.55 12.28
N GLU A 218 8.93 15.74 13.22
CA GLU A 218 8.12 14.72 13.90
C GLU A 218 6.89 15.31 14.59
N LYS A 219 7.01 16.55 15.06
CA LYS A 219 5.90 17.28 15.68
C LYS A 219 5.22 18.16 14.66
N PHE A 220 3.92 18.03 14.56
CA PHE A 220 3.05 18.92 13.80
C PHE A 220 1.75 19.17 14.58
N ASP A 221 1.01 20.22 14.24
CA ASP A 221 -0.19 20.62 14.94
C ASP A 221 -1.45 20.39 14.09
N TYR A 222 -2.55 20.04 14.76
CA TYR A 222 -3.88 20.09 14.15
C TYR A 222 -4.39 21.54 14.17
N VAL A 223 -4.97 21.98 13.04
CA VAL A 223 -5.54 23.33 12.90
C VAL A 223 -7.06 23.21 13.01
N GLU A 224 -7.56 23.31 14.23
CA GLU A 224 -9.00 23.08 14.52
C GLU A 224 -9.91 24.19 13.95
N ASP A 225 -9.40 25.42 13.81
CA ASP A 225 -10.16 26.57 13.32
C ASP A 225 -10.31 26.59 11.80
N MET A 226 -9.69 25.67 11.09
CA MET A 226 -9.67 25.64 9.65
C MET A 226 -10.37 24.38 9.11
N PRO A 227 -11.50 24.55 8.41
CA PRO A 227 -12.21 23.40 7.84
C PRO A 227 -11.33 22.69 6.81
N TYR A 228 -11.37 21.36 6.85
CA TYR A 228 -10.67 20.54 5.85
C TYR A 228 -11.33 20.66 4.49
N ILE A 229 -10.53 20.84 3.45
CA ILE A 229 -10.96 20.82 2.06
C ILE A 229 -10.47 19.53 1.41
N ASP A 230 -11.40 18.73 0.93
CA ASP A 230 -11.08 17.50 0.19
C ASP A 230 -10.64 17.84 -1.24
N THR A 231 -9.83 16.97 -1.82
CA THR A 231 -9.45 17.12 -3.22
C THR A 231 -10.57 16.63 -4.13
N PRO A 232 -10.89 17.34 -5.22
CA PRO A 232 -11.82 16.85 -6.23
C PRO A 232 -11.20 15.78 -7.14
N LYS A 233 -9.87 15.56 -7.04
CA LYS A 233 -9.13 14.61 -7.89
C LYS A 233 -9.00 13.26 -7.22
N ASP A 234 -9.10 12.21 -8.03
CA ASP A 234 -8.65 10.88 -7.58
C ASP A 234 -7.12 10.88 -7.50
N ILE A 235 -6.61 10.80 -6.26
CA ILE A 235 -5.17 10.83 -5.98
C ILE A 235 -4.45 9.65 -6.64
N ASN A 236 -5.10 8.50 -6.80
CA ASN A 236 -4.47 7.35 -7.45
C ASN A 236 -4.26 7.62 -8.94
N LEU A 237 -5.26 8.17 -9.61
CA LEU A 237 -5.18 8.52 -11.04
C LEU A 237 -4.14 9.61 -11.34
N LEU A 238 -3.82 10.48 -10.35
CA LEU A 238 -2.78 11.50 -10.53
C LEU A 238 -1.40 10.93 -10.83
N PHE A 239 -1.16 9.68 -10.47
CA PHE A 239 0.13 9.02 -10.62
C PHE A 239 0.14 7.94 -11.69
N ASP A 240 -0.97 7.71 -12.40
CA ASP A 240 -1.06 6.69 -13.44
C ASP A 240 -0.22 7.04 -14.67
N ASP A 241 0.02 8.33 -14.90
CA ASP A 241 0.85 8.83 -15.99
C ASP A 241 2.25 9.30 -15.52
N VAL A 242 2.69 8.84 -14.32
CA VAL A 242 3.93 9.32 -13.67
C VAL A 242 4.80 8.14 -13.24
N VAL A 243 6.08 8.20 -13.53
CA VAL A 243 7.07 7.32 -12.86
C VAL A 243 7.46 7.97 -11.54
N GLY A 244 7.14 7.32 -10.41
CA GLY A 244 7.47 7.84 -9.10
C GLY A 244 6.40 8.74 -8.47
N VAL A 245 6.80 9.89 -7.95
CA VAL A 245 5.92 10.76 -7.14
C VAL A 245 5.97 12.23 -7.54
N THR A 246 6.87 12.64 -8.43
CA THR A 246 7.03 14.04 -8.82
C THR A 246 6.20 14.38 -10.04
N ILE A 247 5.28 15.33 -9.88
CA ILE A 247 4.46 15.88 -10.96
C ILE A 247 4.92 17.31 -11.23
N TRP A 248 5.44 17.56 -12.43
CA TRP A 248 5.76 18.92 -12.89
C TRP A 248 4.53 19.56 -13.53
N LYS A 249 4.12 20.73 -13.00
CA LYS A 249 2.91 21.44 -13.46
C LYS A 249 2.92 21.80 -14.94
N ASP A 250 4.10 22.11 -15.47
CA ASP A 250 4.33 22.61 -16.83
C ASP A 250 4.52 21.48 -17.85
N LYS A 251 4.49 20.22 -17.42
CA LYS A 251 4.68 19.05 -18.29
C LYS A 251 3.39 18.24 -18.43
N GLY A 252 2.99 18.03 -19.68
CA GLY A 252 1.93 17.10 -20.05
C GLY A 252 2.42 15.66 -20.17
N VAL A 253 1.50 14.77 -20.53
CA VAL A 253 1.85 13.41 -20.94
C VAL A 253 2.51 13.46 -22.32
N GLU A 254 3.63 12.79 -22.45
CA GLU A 254 4.39 12.67 -23.70
C GLU A 254 4.45 11.21 -24.13
N THR A 255 4.39 10.98 -25.44
CA THR A 255 4.76 9.68 -26.02
C THR A 255 6.28 9.64 -26.16
N ILE A 256 6.91 8.78 -25.39
CA ILE A 256 8.37 8.71 -25.27
C ILE A 256 8.86 7.45 -25.95
N TYR A 257 9.74 7.61 -26.94
CA TYR A 257 10.32 6.51 -27.68
C TYR A 257 11.76 6.28 -27.27
N PHE A 258 12.14 5.02 -27.11
CA PHE A 258 13.49 4.64 -26.73
C PHE A 258 13.93 3.34 -27.40
N ALA A 259 15.23 3.21 -27.61
CA ALA A 259 15.86 2.01 -28.13
C ALA A 259 16.55 1.24 -27.01
N VAL A 260 16.54 -0.08 -27.13
CA VAL A 260 17.15 -1.01 -26.16
C VAL A 260 18.10 -1.94 -26.88
N LYS A 261 19.36 -2.00 -26.42
CA LYS A 261 20.37 -2.91 -27.00
C LYS A 261 20.01 -4.37 -26.72
N PRO A 262 20.40 -5.31 -27.62
CA PRO A 262 20.00 -6.71 -27.56
C PRO A 262 20.17 -7.36 -26.18
N GLY A 263 21.27 -7.11 -25.48
CA GLY A 263 21.56 -7.70 -24.18
C GLY A 263 20.63 -7.25 -23.02
N SER A 264 19.77 -6.25 -23.24
CA SER A 264 18.88 -5.72 -22.21
C SER A 264 17.39 -5.81 -22.57
N VAL A 265 17.06 -6.33 -23.77
CA VAL A 265 15.68 -6.36 -24.27
C VAL A 265 14.77 -7.18 -23.37
N ASP A 266 15.15 -8.40 -23.03
CA ASP A 266 14.32 -9.28 -22.20
C ASP A 266 14.14 -8.75 -20.78
N TYR A 267 15.13 -8.02 -20.29
CA TYR A 267 15.01 -7.35 -19.00
C TYR A 267 13.98 -6.21 -19.05
N ILE A 268 13.95 -5.43 -20.12
CA ILE A 268 12.96 -4.35 -20.33
C ILE A 268 11.55 -4.92 -20.56
N ARG A 269 11.44 -6.05 -21.27
CA ARG A 269 10.17 -6.76 -21.48
C ARG A 269 9.56 -7.26 -20.19
N THR A 270 10.36 -7.64 -19.21
CA THR A 270 9.90 -8.20 -17.93
C THR A 270 9.83 -7.17 -16.80
N LYS A 271 10.56 -6.07 -16.91
CA LYS A 271 10.59 -4.97 -15.92
C LYS A 271 10.23 -3.65 -16.59
N PHE A 272 8.95 -3.41 -16.72
CA PHE A 272 8.41 -2.23 -17.38
C PHE A 272 8.90 -0.93 -16.75
N MET A 273 9.22 0.06 -17.58
CA MET A 273 9.50 1.41 -17.14
C MET A 273 8.22 2.13 -16.67
N HIS A 274 7.13 1.89 -17.38
CA HIS A 274 5.81 2.40 -17.08
C HIS A 274 4.75 1.38 -17.51
N MET A 275 3.53 1.42 -16.94
CA MET A 275 2.45 0.50 -17.30
C MET A 275 2.00 0.60 -18.77
N THR A 276 2.19 1.77 -19.38
CA THR A 276 1.89 2.01 -20.79
C THR A 276 2.98 1.53 -21.76
N GLN A 277 4.00 0.81 -21.25
CA GLN A 277 5.11 0.35 -22.11
C GLN A 277 4.62 -0.60 -23.18
N PHE A 278 5.00 -0.29 -24.41
CA PHE A 278 4.70 -1.09 -25.61
C PHE A 278 5.97 -1.30 -26.43
N GLU A 279 6.19 -2.51 -26.92
CA GLU A 279 7.28 -2.82 -27.86
C GLU A 279 6.82 -2.52 -29.30
N ILE A 280 7.62 -1.82 -30.05
CA ILE A 280 7.32 -1.41 -31.42
C ILE A 280 7.87 -2.47 -32.37
N GLU A 281 6.98 -3.05 -33.16
CA GLU A 281 7.31 -4.14 -34.09
C GLU A 281 6.93 -3.79 -35.52
N GLY A 282 7.35 -4.64 -36.50
CA GLY A 282 6.96 -4.56 -37.89
C GLY A 282 7.43 -3.27 -38.57
N GLU A 283 6.58 -2.72 -39.45
CA GLU A 283 6.89 -1.53 -40.25
C GLU A 283 7.30 -0.31 -39.44
N SER A 284 6.66 -0.11 -38.31
CA SER A 284 6.98 1.02 -37.39
C SER A 284 8.41 0.88 -36.83
N ALA A 285 8.85 -0.33 -36.48
CA ALA A 285 10.22 -0.56 -36.03
C ALA A 285 11.23 -0.34 -37.18
N ASP A 286 10.84 -0.69 -38.41
CA ASP A 286 11.70 -0.47 -39.58
C ASP A 286 11.85 1.03 -39.91
N GLU A 287 10.84 1.85 -39.64
CA GLU A 287 10.96 3.30 -39.74
C GLU A 287 11.98 3.85 -38.73
N PHE A 288 11.98 3.38 -37.50
CA PHE A 288 13.00 3.74 -36.51
C PHE A 288 14.40 3.28 -36.94
N ARG A 289 14.55 2.08 -37.47
CA ARG A 289 15.84 1.57 -38.00
C ARG A 289 16.35 2.44 -39.15
N LYS A 290 15.46 2.89 -40.06
CA LYS A 290 15.83 3.80 -41.16
C LYS A 290 16.23 5.18 -40.64
N LYS A 291 15.50 5.69 -39.62
CA LYS A 291 15.78 6.99 -39.00
C LYS A 291 17.07 6.98 -38.19
N TYR A 292 17.38 5.87 -37.53
CA TYR A 292 18.53 5.68 -36.64
C TYR A 292 19.35 4.44 -37.06
N PRO A 293 20.12 4.48 -38.15
CA PRO A 293 20.86 3.29 -38.68
C PRO A 293 21.86 2.71 -37.71
N SER A 294 22.42 3.52 -36.78
CA SER A 294 23.33 3.07 -35.71
C SER A 294 22.66 2.20 -34.64
N LEU A 295 21.33 2.11 -34.64
CA LEU A 295 20.52 1.33 -33.71
C LEU A 295 19.76 0.19 -34.40
N ALA A 296 20.21 -0.25 -35.57
CA ALA A 296 19.54 -1.28 -36.39
C ALA A 296 19.29 -2.59 -35.61
N ASP A 297 20.20 -2.96 -34.71
CA ASP A 297 20.13 -4.19 -33.91
C ASP A 297 19.30 -4.02 -32.64
N CYS A 298 18.82 -2.79 -32.32
CA CYS A 298 18.07 -2.52 -31.14
C CYS A 298 16.58 -2.89 -31.29
N ALA A 299 15.94 -3.21 -30.19
CA ALA A 299 14.49 -3.20 -30.07
C ALA A 299 14.01 -1.77 -29.70
N PHE A 300 12.83 -1.40 -30.18
CA PHE A 300 12.24 -0.09 -29.92
C PHE A 300 11.01 -0.21 -29.06
N PHE A 301 10.84 0.73 -28.17
CA PHE A 301 9.73 0.78 -27.22
C PHE A 301 9.14 2.17 -27.14
N SER A 302 7.87 2.26 -26.74
CA SER A 302 7.22 3.50 -26.36
C SER A 302 6.63 3.40 -24.97
N ILE A 303 6.53 4.55 -24.30
CA ILE A 303 5.74 4.75 -23.08
C ILE A 303 4.98 6.07 -23.21
N GLU A 304 3.83 6.15 -22.54
CA GLU A 304 3.07 7.40 -22.40
C GLU A 304 3.11 7.81 -20.92
N CYS A 305 3.87 8.85 -20.61
CA CYS A 305 3.94 9.38 -19.25
C CYS A 305 4.49 10.81 -19.20
N ARG A 306 4.34 11.45 -18.03
CA ARG A 306 4.89 12.78 -17.81
C ARG A 306 6.38 12.74 -17.57
N PRO A 307 7.17 13.58 -18.25
CA PRO A 307 8.57 13.76 -17.94
C PRO A 307 8.75 14.27 -16.50
N ASN A 308 9.63 13.62 -15.75
CA ASN A 308 10.03 14.04 -14.42
C ASN A 308 11.42 13.53 -14.07
N TYR A 309 11.93 13.92 -12.90
CA TYR A 309 13.26 13.53 -12.44
C TYR A 309 13.41 12.00 -12.29
N GLU A 310 12.41 11.33 -11.77
CA GLU A 310 12.44 9.88 -11.54
C GLU A 310 12.50 9.10 -12.85
N LEU A 311 11.80 9.57 -13.88
CA LEU A 311 11.87 8.98 -15.22
C LEU A 311 13.25 9.11 -15.84
N TYR A 312 13.85 10.31 -15.79
CA TYR A 312 15.22 10.51 -16.26
C TYR A 312 16.22 9.66 -15.49
N SER A 313 16.11 9.59 -14.19
CA SER A 313 16.95 8.74 -13.34
C SER A 313 16.80 7.26 -13.71
N ARG A 314 15.59 6.83 -14.03
CA ARG A 314 15.32 5.47 -14.45
C ARG A 314 15.97 5.14 -15.79
N PHE A 315 15.88 6.04 -16.77
CA PHE A 315 16.61 5.89 -18.05
C PHE A 315 18.13 5.86 -17.81
N ALA A 316 18.64 6.79 -16.99
CA ALA A 316 20.06 6.86 -16.66
C ALA A 316 20.60 5.59 -16.01
N SER A 317 19.79 4.89 -15.22
CA SER A 317 20.20 3.65 -14.54
C SER A 317 20.56 2.51 -15.48
N TYR A 318 20.09 2.55 -16.73
CA TYR A 318 20.43 1.56 -17.76
C TYR A 318 21.71 1.92 -18.54
N GLY A 319 22.30 3.08 -18.28
CA GLY A 319 23.52 3.53 -18.92
C GLY A 319 23.42 3.53 -20.45
N ALA A 320 24.41 2.90 -21.12
CA ALA A 320 24.46 2.83 -22.56
C ALA A 320 23.53 1.79 -23.21
N ASN A 321 22.75 1.06 -22.43
CA ASN A 321 21.89 -0.02 -22.95
C ASN A 321 20.50 0.44 -23.36
N VAL A 322 20.06 1.58 -22.84
CA VAL A 322 18.77 2.18 -23.18
C VAL A 322 19.02 3.60 -23.67
N ILE A 323 18.54 3.91 -24.87
CA ILE A 323 18.78 5.19 -25.55
C ILE A 323 17.43 5.87 -25.76
N LEU A 324 17.20 7.01 -25.13
CA LEU A 324 16.00 7.82 -25.30
C LEU A 324 16.11 8.55 -26.63
N LEU A 325 15.07 8.46 -27.47
CA LEU A 325 15.05 8.97 -28.84
C LEU A 325 14.16 10.18 -28.99
N GLU A 326 12.94 10.08 -28.51
CA GLU A 326 11.91 11.11 -28.66
C GLU A 326 11.06 11.23 -27.38
N PRO A 327 10.53 12.40 -27.06
CA PRO A 327 10.68 13.67 -27.82
C PRO A 327 12.11 14.24 -27.72
N THR A 328 12.53 15.00 -28.72
CA THR A 328 13.90 15.51 -28.87
C THR A 328 14.40 16.25 -27.63
N PHE A 329 13.54 17.05 -26.96
CA PHE A 329 13.94 17.79 -25.75
C PHE A 329 14.36 16.85 -24.62
N MET A 330 13.70 15.69 -24.49
CA MET A 330 14.05 14.70 -23.48
C MET A 330 15.35 13.98 -23.84
N ALA A 331 15.52 13.61 -25.12
CA ALA A 331 16.76 12.98 -25.59
C ALA A 331 17.97 13.91 -25.38
N GLU A 332 17.82 15.19 -25.67
CA GLU A 332 18.87 16.20 -25.44
C GLU A 332 19.18 16.39 -23.95
N GLU A 333 18.20 16.43 -23.07
CA GLU A 333 18.41 16.53 -21.64
C GLU A 333 19.14 15.30 -21.12
N MET A 334 18.72 14.11 -21.55
CA MET A 334 19.39 12.85 -21.22
C MET A 334 20.86 12.84 -21.71
N ARG A 335 21.10 13.31 -22.95
CA ARG A 335 22.46 13.45 -23.50
C ARG A 335 23.34 14.33 -22.63
N LYS A 336 22.83 15.51 -22.20
CA LYS A 336 23.58 16.42 -21.31
C LYS A 336 23.94 15.75 -19.99
N MET A 337 22.99 15.02 -19.37
CA MET A 337 23.24 14.28 -18.14
C MET A 337 24.34 13.21 -18.32
N MET A 338 24.30 12.45 -19.42
CA MET A 338 25.31 11.42 -19.69
C MET A 338 26.69 12.01 -19.99
N VAL A 339 26.77 13.11 -20.75
CA VAL A 339 28.02 13.82 -21.01
C VAL A 339 28.63 14.33 -19.71
N ALA A 340 27.85 15.02 -18.89
CA ALA A 340 28.34 15.52 -17.58
C ALA A 340 28.83 14.39 -16.66
N ALA A 341 28.14 13.24 -16.68
CA ALA A 341 28.60 12.06 -15.94
C ALA A 341 29.96 11.55 -16.47
N ALA A 342 30.12 11.43 -17.80
CA ALA A 342 31.38 11.00 -18.40
C ALA A 342 32.53 11.96 -18.07
N GLU A 343 32.32 13.28 -18.18
CA GLU A 343 33.32 14.30 -17.85
C GLU A 343 33.79 14.22 -16.38
N ASN A 344 32.87 13.90 -15.44
CA ASN A 344 33.23 13.67 -14.06
C ASN A 344 34.17 12.46 -13.89
N TYR A 345 33.87 11.34 -14.55
CA TYR A 345 34.73 10.15 -14.53
C TYR A 345 36.09 10.41 -15.17
N ASP A 346 36.16 11.14 -16.28
CA ASP A 346 37.43 11.55 -16.93
C ASP A 346 38.26 12.45 -16.01
N THR A 347 37.62 13.32 -15.26
CA THR A 347 38.29 14.16 -14.28
C THR A 347 38.92 13.34 -13.15
N ILE A 348 38.13 12.41 -12.57
CA ILE A 348 38.62 11.49 -11.54
C ILE A 348 39.79 10.62 -12.07
N ALA A 349 39.68 10.13 -13.31
CA ALA A 349 40.74 9.34 -13.93
C ALA A 349 42.07 10.15 -14.01
N ARG A 350 42.00 11.41 -14.43
CA ARG A 350 43.14 12.31 -14.49
C ARG A 350 43.73 12.58 -13.08
N ASP A 351 42.92 12.75 -12.07
CA ASP A 351 43.39 12.98 -10.68
C ASP A 351 44.05 11.72 -10.11
N ARG A 352 43.55 10.51 -10.41
CA ARG A 352 44.23 9.26 -10.03
C ARG A 352 45.59 9.10 -10.67
N CYS A 353 45.75 9.55 -11.93
CA CYS A 353 47.04 9.52 -12.61
C CYS A 353 48.05 10.52 -11.99
N LYS A 354 47.57 11.65 -11.46
CA LYS A 354 48.44 12.67 -10.81
C LYS A 354 48.83 12.27 -9.40
N ASN A 355 47.99 11.56 -8.69
CA ASN A 355 48.18 11.12 -7.31
C ASN A 355 47.96 9.58 -7.22
N PRO A 356 48.93 8.76 -7.70
CA PRO A 356 48.79 7.31 -7.55
C PRO A 356 48.76 6.99 -6.05
N VAL A 357 47.64 6.39 -5.61
CA VAL A 357 47.55 5.87 -4.24
C VAL A 357 48.58 4.76 -4.12
N GLN A 358 49.51 4.90 -3.20
CA GLN A 358 50.50 3.88 -2.84
C GLN A 358 49.85 2.68 -2.18
#